data_d02def752de2891520a68ccb545b8fbe
#
_entry.id   d02def752de2891520a68ccb545b8fbe
#
_cell.length_a   1.000
_cell.length_b   1.000
_cell.length_c   1.000
_cell.angle_alpha   90.00
_cell.angle_beta   90.00
_cell.angle_gamma   90.00
#
_symmetry.space_group_name_H-M   'P 1'
#
loop_
_entity.id
_entity.type
_entity.pdbx_description
1 polymer ?
#
loop_
_entity_poly.entity_id
_entity_poly.type
_entity_poly.pdbx_seq_one_letter_code
_entity_poly.pdbx_strand_id
1 'polypeptide(L)'
;MVRDVQADKGSVDRVPVVCEFQDVFPEEFLGLPPEREIEFCIDVVLGTDPISMPPYQMAHAELNELKEQLQELFDKGFIRPSTSPWGAPVLFVKKKDGSLRLCIDYRQLNKVTIKNKYPLPRIDDLFDQLQGA
;
A
#
# COMPACT_ATOMS: atom_id res chain seq x y z
N MET A 1 -21.64 16.03 -22.31
CA MET A 1 -22.16 16.44 -21.00
C MET A 1 -21.91 15.25 -20.06
N VAL A 2 -20.75 15.21 -19.44
CA VAL A 2 -20.36 14.14 -18.51
C VAL A 2 -20.91 14.54 -17.13
N ARG A 3 -21.85 13.77 -16.60
CA ARG A 3 -22.33 13.95 -15.24
C ARG A 3 -21.22 13.49 -14.30
N ASP A 4 -20.69 14.41 -13.50
CA ASP A 4 -19.90 14.07 -12.33
C ASP A 4 -20.79 13.24 -11.39
N VAL A 5 -20.53 11.94 -11.37
CA VAL A 5 -21.02 11.09 -10.30
C VAL A 5 -20.15 11.42 -9.08
N GLN A 6 -20.61 12.36 -8.27
CA GLN A 6 -20.15 12.45 -6.89
C GLN A 6 -20.38 11.07 -6.30
N ALA A 7 -19.29 10.34 -6.06
CA ALA A 7 -19.34 9.11 -5.28
C ALA A 7 -19.80 9.54 -3.87
N ASP A 8 -21.08 9.34 -3.61
CA ASP A 8 -21.63 9.35 -2.26
C ASP A 8 -20.75 8.38 -1.48
N LYS A 9 -20.01 8.86 -0.49
CA LYS A 9 -19.32 8.01 0.48
C LYS A 9 -20.42 7.31 1.25
N GLY A 10 -20.88 6.19 0.70
CA GLY A 10 -21.92 5.37 1.30
C GLY A 10 -21.47 5.04 2.71
N SER A 11 -22.19 5.57 3.69
CA SER A 11 -21.96 5.22 5.08
C SER A 11 -22.07 3.70 5.20
N VAL A 12 -21.09 3.09 5.85
CA VAL A 12 -21.05 1.64 6.16
C VAL A 12 -22.38 1.17 6.78
N ASP A 13 -23.07 2.07 7.48
CA ASP A 13 -24.37 1.86 8.13
C ASP A 13 -25.52 1.49 7.16
N ARG A 14 -25.36 1.78 5.86
CA ARG A 14 -26.39 1.55 4.84
C ARG A 14 -26.21 0.24 4.06
N VAL A 15 -25.10 -0.45 4.29
CA VAL A 15 -24.81 -1.70 3.57
C VAL A 15 -25.32 -2.88 4.39
N PRO A 16 -26.31 -3.67 3.90
CA PRO A 16 -26.79 -4.85 4.59
C PRO A 16 -25.65 -5.78 4.98
N VAL A 17 -25.72 -6.42 6.14
CA VAL A 17 -24.71 -7.28 6.74
C VAL A 17 -23.49 -6.48 7.24
N VAL A 18 -22.90 -5.58 6.47
CA VAL A 18 -21.72 -4.79 6.86
C VAL A 18 -22.04 -3.88 8.05
N CYS A 19 -23.24 -3.32 8.11
CA CYS A 19 -23.69 -2.48 9.23
C CYS A 19 -23.73 -3.21 10.57
N GLU A 20 -23.80 -4.55 10.57
CA GLU A 20 -23.78 -5.38 11.79
C GLU A 20 -22.37 -5.57 12.36
N PHE A 21 -21.32 -5.26 11.57
CA PHE A 21 -19.91 -5.47 11.91
C PHE A 21 -19.10 -4.17 11.82
N GLN A 22 -19.58 -3.10 12.42
CA GLN A 22 -18.93 -1.78 12.37
C GLN A 22 -17.53 -1.79 12.99
N ASP A 23 -17.26 -2.65 13.94
CA ASP A 23 -15.98 -2.86 14.58
C ASP A 23 -14.87 -3.34 13.61
N VAL A 24 -15.27 -3.98 12.51
CA VAL A 24 -14.32 -4.43 11.45
C VAL A 24 -13.91 -3.30 10.51
N PHE A 25 -14.66 -2.19 10.52
CA PHE A 25 -14.45 -1.04 9.62
C PHE A 25 -14.15 0.25 10.41
N PRO A 26 -13.04 0.30 11.16
CA PRO A 26 -12.67 1.51 11.89
C PRO A 26 -12.37 2.66 10.93
N GLU A 27 -12.73 3.87 11.29
CA GLU A 27 -12.43 5.08 10.49
C GLU A 27 -10.93 5.31 10.36
N GLU A 28 -10.16 4.97 11.39
CA GLU A 28 -8.70 5.06 11.40
C GLU A 28 -8.08 3.79 11.99
N PHE A 29 -6.98 3.35 11.40
CA PHE A 29 -6.16 2.27 11.96
C PHE A 29 -5.32 2.82 13.11
N LEU A 30 -5.58 2.36 14.32
CA LEU A 30 -4.92 2.83 15.55
C LEU A 30 -3.52 2.23 15.78
N GLY A 31 -3.02 1.41 14.88
CA GLY A 31 -1.70 0.80 15.02
C GLY A 31 -1.41 -0.29 13.98
N LEU A 32 -0.29 -0.99 14.20
CA LEU A 32 0.08 -2.13 13.37
C LEU A 32 -0.93 -3.27 13.53
N PRO A 33 -1.16 -4.05 12.46
CA PRO A 33 -1.95 -5.27 12.55
C PRO A 33 -1.32 -6.23 13.59
N PRO A 34 -2.12 -7.14 14.18
CA PRO A 34 -1.61 -8.12 15.13
C PRO A 34 -0.51 -8.96 14.49
N GLU A 35 0.46 -9.41 15.31
CA GLU A 35 1.50 -10.32 14.88
C GLU A 35 0.88 -11.58 14.26
N ARG A 36 1.42 -11.99 13.13
CA ARG A 36 0.98 -13.18 12.42
C ARG A 36 2.03 -14.27 12.54
N GLU A 37 1.59 -15.52 12.50
CA GLU A 37 2.49 -16.69 12.52
C GLU A 37 3.39 -16.78 11.27
N ILE A 38 2.97 -16.14 10.17
CA ILE A 38 3.69 -16.16 8.90
C ILE A 38 4.30 -14.79 8.64
N GLU A 39 5.64 -14.74 8.58
CA GLU A 39 6.39 -13.58 8.10
C GLU A 39 6.48 -13.61 6.58
N PHE A 40 6.19 -12.47 5.95
CA PHE A 40 6.35 -12.33 4.50
C PHE A 40 7.80 -11.99 4.17
N CYS A 41 8.44 -12.85 3.37
CA CYS A 41 9.78 -12.63 2.86
C CYS A 41 9.74 -12.35 1.37
N ILE A 42 10.67 -11.54 0.89
CA ILE A 42 10.90 -11.30 -0.54
C ILE A 42 12.19 -12.01 -0.92
N ASP A 43 12.06 -13.11 -1.63
CA ASP A 43 13.21 -13.87 -2.11
C ASP A 43 13.89 -13.14 -3.28
N VAL A 44 15.20 -13.03 -3.21
CA VAL A 44 16.03 -12.44 -4.26
C VAL A 44 16.97 -13.47 -4.87
N VAL A 45 17.42 -13.22 -6.09
CA VAL A 45 18.37 -14.08 -6.78
C VAL A 45 19.66 -14.19 -5.96
N LEU A 46 20.19 -15.41 -5.82
CA LEU A 46 21.43 -15.68 -5.08
C LEU A 46 22.59 -14.84 -5.62
N GLY A 47 23.39 -14.29 -4.72
CA GLY A 47 24.51 -13.43 -5.08
C GLY A 47 24.14 -11.99 -5.46
N THR A 48 22.89 -11.59 -5.21
CA THR A 48 22.46 -10.21 -5.43
C THR A 48 22.99 -9.31 -4.30
N ASP A 49 23.74 -8.27 -4.67
CA ASP A 49 24.14 -7.24 -3.73
C ASP A 49 22.94 -6.34 -3.35
N PRO A 50 22.93 -5.78 -2.13
CA PRO A 50 21.89 -4.85 -1.72
C PRO A 50 21.78 -3.65 -2.67
N ILE A 51 20.57 -3.36 -3.11
CA ILE A 51 20.26 -2.25 -3.99
C ILE A 51 19.85 -1.05 -3.14
N SER A 52 20.61 0.05 -3.25
CA SER A 52 20.26 1.33 -2.65
C SER A 52 20.30 2.41 -3.72
N MET A 53 19.15 2.90 -4.11
CA MET A 53 19.02 3.97 -5.10
C MET A 53 19.00 5.33 -4.40
N PRO A 54 19.75 6.33 -4.92
CA PRO A 54 19.69 7.68 -4.38
C PRO A 54 18.26 8.26 -4.54
N PRO A 55 17.86 9.14 -3.62
CA PRO A 55 16.54 9.78 -3.70
C PRO A 55 16.46 10.65 -4.97
N TYR A 56 15.26 10.72 -5.54
CA TYR A 56 14.99 11.64 -6.64
C TYR A 56 15.03 13.09 -6.17
N GLN A 57 15.44 13.98 -7.08
CA GLN A 57 15.31 15.42 -6.83
C GLN A 57 13.83 15.77 -6.77
N MET A 58 13.43 16.46 -5.71
CA MET A 58 12.06 16.88 -5.46
C MET A 58 11.97 18.39 -5.35
N ALA A 59 10.84 18.95 -5.74
CA ALA A 59 10.51 20.35 -5.46
C ALA A 59 10.32 20.57 -3.95
N HIS A 60 10.50 21.81 -3.50
CA HIS A 60 10.32 22.13 -2.07
C HIS A 60 8.94 21.74 -1.52
N ALA A 61 7.89 21.90 -2.33
CA ALA A 61 6.54 21.51 -1.95
C ALA A 61 6.43 19.98 -1.72
N GLU A 62 7.04 19.19 -2.60
CA GLU A 62 7.07 17.72 -2.46
C GLU A 62 7.89 17.28 -1.25
N LEU A 63 9.00 17.98 -0.95
CA LEU A 63 9.81 17.68 0.23
C LEU A 63 9.06 17.99 1.55
N ASN A 64 8.28 19.06 1.58
CA ASN A 64 7.46 19.37 2.74
C ASN A 64 6.36 18.31 2.93
N GLU A 65 5.67 17.98 1.87
CA GLU A 65 4.65 16.91 1.88
C GLU A 65 5.24 15.57 2.34
N LEU A 66 6.47 15.23 1.85
CA LEU A 66 7.16 14.02 2.28
C LEU A 66 7.44 14.01 3.79
N LYS A 67 7.90 15.13 4.34
CA LYS A 67 8.16 15.24 5.78
C LYS A 67 6.90 15.07 6.59
N GLU A 68 5.80 15.70 6.17
CA GLU A 68 4.50 15.60 6.85
C GLU A 68 3.98 14.16 6.84
N GLN A 69 3.96 13.50 5.69
CA GLN A 69 3.51 12.12 5.58
C GLN A 69 4.40 11.13 6.34
N LEU A 70 5.73 11.32 6.31
CA LEU A 70 6.64 10.47 7.08
C LEU A 70 6.48 10.69 8.59
N GLN A 71 6.27 11.92 9.04
CA GLN A 71 6.04 12.22 10.45
C GLN A 71 4.74 11.57 10.93
N GLU A 72 3.67 11.69 10.15
CA GLU A 72 2.39 11.05 10.47
C GLU A 72 2.53 9.51 10.61
N LEU A 73 3.22 8.87 9.65
CA LEU A 73 3.46 7.43 9.69
C LEU A 73 4.34 7.02 10.88
N PHE A 74 5.32 7.85 11.24
CA PHE A 74 6.19 7.62 12.38
C PHE A 74 5.43 7.75 13.70
N ASP A 75 4.61 8.78 13.84
CA ASP A 75 3.81 9.03 15.05
C ASP A 75 2.75 7.93 15.27
N LYS A 76 2.21 7.38 14.18
CA LYS A 76 1.31 6.20 14.20
C LYS A 76 2.05 4.87 14.40
N GLY A 77 3.38 4.86 14.46
CA GLY A 77 4.20 3.66 14.65
C GLY A 77 4.27 2.72 13.44
N PHE A 78 3.83 3.17 12.24
CA PHE A 78 3.87 2.35 11.02
C PHE A 78 5.25 2.26 10.39
N ILE A 79 6.13 3.20 10.68
CA ILE A 79 7.52 3.20 10.22
C ILE A 79 8.48 3.45 11.36
N ARG A 80 9.73 3.02 11.19
CA ARG A 80 10.85 3.25 12.11
C ARG A 80 12.12 3.54 11.33
N PRO A 81 13.11 4.26 11.91
CA PRO A 81 14.43 4.39 11.33
C PRO A 81 15.06 3.03 11.07
N SER A 82 15.72 2.88 9.93
CA SER A 82 16.36 1.62 9.53
C SER A 82 17.78 1.85 9.06
N THR A 83 18.67 0.91 9.38
CA THR A 83 20.06 0.83 8.91
C THR A 83 20.22 -0.19 7.78
N SER A 84 19.11 -0.60 7.16
CA SER A 84 19.11 -1.56 6.06
C SER A 84 19.97 -1.04 4.88
N PRO A 85 20.82 -1.90 4.28
CA PRO A 85 21.54 -1.57 3.07
C PRO A 85 20.63 -1.51 1.83
N TRP A 86 19.38 -1.95 1.95
CA TRP A 86 18.38 -1.86 0.90
C TRP A 86 17.65 -0.53 0.99
N GLY A 87 17.56 0.17 -0.14
CA GLY A 87 16.87 1.46 -0.20
C GLY A 87 16.18 1.67 -1.55
N ALA A 88 14.94 2.12 -1.50
CA ALA A 88 14.18 2.47 -2.68
C ALA A 88 13.80 3.96 -2.63
N PRO A 89 13.92 4.71 -3.74
CA PRO A 89 13.55 6.11 -3.77
C PRO A 89 12.04 6.28 -3.72
N VAL A 90 11.63 7.42 -3.19
CA VAL A 90 10.23 7.84 -3.13
C VAL A 90 9.93 8.78 -4.28
N LEU A 91 8.74 8.72 -4.81
CA LEU A 91 8.18 9.66 -5.78
C LEU A 91 6.72 9.98 -5.43
N PHE A 92 6.26 11.14 -5.87
CA PHE A 92 4.87 11.54 -5.71
C PHE A 92 4.09 11.40 -7.01
N VAL A 93 2.86 10.94 -6.90
CA VAL A 93 1.89 10.87 -7.99
C VAL A 93 0.69 11.71 -7.62
N LYS A 94 0.35 12.67 -8.48
CA LYS A 94 -0.83 13.52 -8.29
C LYS A 94 -2.11 12.74 -8.54
N LYS A 95 -3.01 12.76 -7.55
CA LYS A 95 -4.34 12.18 -7.68
C LYS A 95 -5.29 13.11 -8.45
N LYS A 96 -6.47 12.61 -8.82
CA LYS A 96 -7.51 13.41 -9.51
C LYS A 96 -8.02 14.58 -8.69
N ASP A 97 -8.02 14.43 -7.36
CA ASP A 97 -8.41 15.47 -6.40
C ASP A 97 -7.32 16.52 -6.14
N GLY A 98 -6.15 16.37 -6.78
CA GLY A 98 -5.02 17.27 -6.63
C GLY A 98 -4.06 16.91 -5.48
N SER A 99 -4.42 16.00 -4.60
CA SER A 99 -3.54 15.53 -3.52
C SER A 99 -2.38 14.70 -4.07
N LEU A 100 -1.29 14.60 -3.28
CA LEU A 100 -0.11 13.83 -3.63
C LEU A 100 -0.16 12.45 -2.98
N ARG A 101 0.08 11.41 -3.77
CA ARG A 101 0.25 10.05 -3.28
C ARG A 101 1.73 9.72 -3.24
N LEU A 102 2.24 9.41 -2.06
CA LEU A 102 3.57 8.87 -1.87
C LEU A 102 3.64 7.46 -2.45
N CYS A 103 4.63 7.23 -3.31
CA CYS A 103 4.90 5.94 -3.94
C CYS A 103 6.37 5.58 -3.75
N ILE A 104 6.64 4.31 -3.49
CA ILE A 104 8.00 3.78 -3.41
C ILE A 104 8.34 3.12 -4.74
N ASP A 105 9.51 3.43 -5.29
CA ASP A 105 9.95 2.86 -6.55
C ASP A 105 10.63 1.50 -6.35
N TYR A 106 9.88 0.44 -6.49
CA TYR A 106 10.38 -0.93 -6.38
C TYR A 106 10.92 -1.53 -7.68
N ARG A 107 11.03 -0.76 -8.78
CA ARG A 107 11.42 -1.31 -10.09
C ARG A 107 12.76 -2.04 -10.06
N GLN A 108 13.74 -1.53 -9.31
CA GLN A 108 15.05 -2.18 -9.21
C GLN A 108 14.99 -3.45 -8.37
N LEU A 109 14.29 -3.42 -7.25
CA LEU A 109 14.08 -4.61 -6.42
C LEU A 109 13.32 -5.69 -7.20
N ASN A 110 12.29 -5.30 -7.96
CA ASN A 110 11.50 -6.23 -8.76
C ASN A 110 12.31 -6.97 -9.84
N LYS A 111 13.42 -6.39 -10.32
CA LYS A 111 14.32 -7.06 -11.29
C LYS A 111 15.06 -8.25 -10.68
N VAL A 112 15.40 -8.15 -9.40
CA VAL A 112 16.19 -9.17 -8.69
C VAL A 112 15.33 -10.08 -7.82
N THR A 113 14.05 -9.80 -7.69
CA THR A 113 13.11 -10.62 -6.94
C THR A 113 12.82 -11.89 -7.70
N ILE A 114 12.84 -13.04 -7.01
CA ILE A 114 12.40 -14.32 -7.55
C ILE A 114 10.87 -14.25 -7.69
N LYS A 115 10.40 -14.33 -8.93
CA LYS A 115 8.96 -14.26 -9.21
C LYS A 115 8.26 -15.53 -8.76
N ASN A 116 7.22 -15.36 -7.97
CA ASN A 116 6.34 -16.46 -7.61
C ASN A 116 5.66 -17.00 -8.87
N LYS A 117 5.70 -18.32 -9.02
CA LYS A 117 5.08 -19.07 -10.14
C LYS A 117 3.76 -19.72 -9.75
N TYR A 118 3.24 -19.40 -8.57
CA TYR A 118 1.95 -19.93 -8.16
C TYR A 118 0.85 -19.45 -9.13
N PRO A 119 0.06 -20.35 -9.72
CA PRO A 119 -0.99 -19.95 -10.63
C PRO A 119 -2.05 -19.14 -9.86
N LEU A 120 -2.37 -17.96 -10.37
CA LEU A 120 -3.50 -17.20 -9.85
C LEU A 120 -4.78 -17.95 -10.19
N PRO A 121 -5.73 -18.06 -9.25
CA PRO A 121 -7.04 -18.62 -9.55
C PRO A 121 -7.72 -17.79 -10.64
N ARG A 122 -8.44 -18.44 -11.55
CA ARG A 122 -9.21 -17.72 -12.56
C ARG A 122 -10.38 -17.01 -11.89
N ILE A 123 -10.77 -15.88 -12.45
CA ILE A 123 -11.89 -15.09 -11.91
C ILE A 123 -13.17 -15.93 -11.89
N ASP A 124 -13.39 -16.74 -12.95
CA ASP A 124 -14.55 -17.63 -13.07
C ASP A 124 -14.59 -18.66 -11.93
N ASP A 125 -13.43 -19.28 -11.61
CA ASP A 125 -13.30 -20.24 -10.50
C ASP A 125 -13.61 -19.59 -9.15
N LEU A 126 -13.25 -18.29 -8.97
CA LEU A 126 -13.56 -17.54 -7.75
C LEU A 126 -15.06 -17.24 -7.63
N PHE A 127 -15.71 -16.91 -8.75
CA PHE A 127 -17.16 -16.69 -8.76
C PHE A 127 -17.92 -17.99 -8.48
N ASP A 128 -17.47 -19.13 -9.02
CA ASP A 128 -18.09 -20.43 -8.76
C ASP A 128 -18.01 -20.82 -7.28
N GLN A 129 -16.91 -20.44 -6.58
CA GLN A 129 -16.77 -20.66 -5.13
C GLN A 129 -17.73 -19.81 -4.29
N LEU A 130 -18.16 -18.65 -4.82
CA LEU A 130 -19.14 -17.79 -4.15
C LEU A 130 -20.59 -18.19 -4.43
N GLN A 131 -20.82 -19.11 -5.36
CA GLN A 131 -22.16 -19.57 -5.70
C GLN A 131 -22.73 -20.45 -4.58
N GLY A 132 -23.70 -19.90 -3.87
CA GLY A 132 -24.36 -20.59 -2.74
C GLY A 132 -23.88 -20.17 -1.35
N ALA A 133 -23.09 -19.09 -1.27
CA ALA A 133 -22.72 -18.45 0.00
C ALA A 133 -23.76 -17.41 0.42
#